data_3f1dc67cd6c6a42b51bec389b0cfda85
#
_entry.id   3f1dc67cd6c6a42b51bec389b0cfda85
#
_cell.length_a   1.000
_cell.length_b   1.000
_cell.length_c   1.000
_cell.angle_alpha   90.00
_cell.angle_beta   90.00
_cell.angle_gamma   90.00
#
_symmetry.space_group_name_H-M   'P 1'
#
loop_
_entity.id
_entity.type
_entity.pdbx_description
1 polymer ?
#
loop_
_entity_poly.entity_id
_entity_poly.type
_entity_poly.pdbx_seq_one_letter_code
_entity_poly.pdbx_strand_id
1 'polypeptide(L)'
;MTDENLTISFTTDRTPQEAFAAINDVRSWWSGEIDGPTGALGAEFTYRYQDIHRSTQQITELVPGRRIAWRVTDGYLDFVEDKAEWTGTDITFDIAPVADGAEVRFTHVGLVPEQPCFDQCSPAWNFYIGTSLRNRISTGRGEPNEKETD
;
A
#
# COMPACT_ATOMS: atom_id res chain seq x y z
N MET A 1 1.99 26.19 3.31
CA MET A 1 1.31 25.19 2.58
C MET A 1 1.50 23.81 3.18
N THR A 2 0.44 23.18 3.49
CA THR A 2 0.52 21.87 4.08
C THR A 2 0.51 20.81 3.01
N ASP A 3 1.26 19.79 3.27
CA ASP A 3 1.25 18.59 2.48
C ASP A 3 0.19 17.66 3.04
N GLU A 4 -0.92 17.54 2.34
CA GLU A 4 -2.06 16.79 2.85
C GLU A 4 -2.18 15.41 2.21
N ASN A 5 -1.06 14.84 1.81
CA ASN A 5 -1.07 13.47 1.31
C ASN A 5 -1.66 12.54 2.35
N LEU A 6 -2.40 11.53 1.88
CA LEU A 6 -2.96 10.55 2.80
C LEU A 6 -1.83 9.82 3.52
N THR A 7 -1.87 9.86 4.84
CA THR A 7 -0.86 9.23 5.68
C THR A 7 -1.55 8.39 6.75
N ILE A 8 -1.09 7.15 6.92
CA ILE A 8 -1.61 6.24 7.95
C ILE A 8 -0.41 5.66 8.68
N SER A 9 -0.42 5.73 10.01
CA SER A 9 0.68 5.15 10.77
C SER A 9 0.14 4.29 11.90
N PHE A 10 0.92 3.28 12.28
CA PHE A 10 0.59 2.41 13.40
C PHE A 10 1.87 1.84 13.97
N THR A 11 1.77 1.31 15.19
CA THR A 11 2.89 0.61 15.82
C THR A 11 2.53 -0.85 15.98
N THR A 12 3.57 -1.69 16.04
CA THR A 12 3.43 -3.12 16.23
C THR A 12 4.49 -3.58 17.20
N ASP A 13 4.26 -4.73 17.86
CA ASP A 13 5.25 -5.32 18.73
C ASP A 13 6.24 -6.22 17.99
N ARG A 14 6.19 -6.22 16.67
CA ARG A 14 7.13 -6.98 15.84
C ARG A 14 8.33 -6.13 15.46
N THR A 15 9.37 -6.79 14.97
CA THR A 15 10.60 -6.07 14.61
C THR A 15 10.43 -5.31 13.30
N PRO A 16 11.29 -4.30 13.05
CA PRO A 16 11.27 -3.63 11.75
C PRO A 16 11.49 -4.58 10.58
N GLN A 17 12.30 -5.62 10.76
CA GLN A 17 12.53 -6.61 9.70
C GLN A 17 11.29 -7.43 9.42
N GLU A 18 10.56 -7.79 10.47
CA GLU A 18 9.29 -8.52 10.29
C GLU A 18 8.25 -7.65 9.60
N ALA A 19 8.19 -6.38 9.95
CA ALA A 19 7.28 -5.45 9.28
C ALA A 19 7.64 -5.30 7.82
N PHE A 20 8.93 -5.16 7.53
CA PHE A 20 9.42 -5.04 6.16
C PHE A 20 9.02 -6.25 5.31
N ALA A 21 9.24 -7.44 5.85
CA ALA A 21 8.91 -8.66 5.13
C ALA A 21 7.41 -8.77 4.86
N ALA A 22 6.59 -8.40 5.84
CA ALA A 22 5.14 -8.46 5.70
C ALA A 22 4.63 -7.47 4.66
N ILE A 23 5.19 -6.26 4.63
CA ILE A 23 4.78 -5.26 3.65
C ILE A 23 5.07 -5.75 2.25
N ASN A 24 6.23 -6.39 2.04
CA ASN A 24 6.59 -6.91 0.72
C ASN A 24 5.70 -8.07 0.28
N ASP A 25 5.05 -8.75 1.22
CA ASP A 25 4.12 -9.83 0.89
C ASP A 25 2.74 -9.21 0.63
N VAL A 26 2.63 -8.46 -0.44
CA VAL A 26 1.47 -7.62 -0.73
C VAL A 26 0.19 -8.45 -0.85
N ARG A 27 0.31 -9.67 -1.38
CA ARG A 27 -0.85 -10.53 -1.55
C ARG A 27 -1.47 -10.96 -0.23
N SER A 28 -0.72 -10.88 0.85
CA SER A 28 -1.21 -11.31 2.15
C SER A 28 -2.05 -10.25 2.86
N TRP A 29 -2.00 -8.99 2.38
CA TRP A 29 -2.74 -7.94 3.06
C TRP A 29 -3.53 -7.03 2.11
N TRP A 30 -3.14 -6.90 0.85
CA TRP A 30 -3.84 -6.00 -0.07
C TRP A 30 -4.83 -6.76 -0.94
N SER A 31 -4.35 -7.69 -1.76
CA SER A 31 -5.22 -8.39 -2.68
C SER A 31 -4.61 -9.70 -3.13
N GLY A 32 -5.47 -10.71 -3.32
CA GLY A 32 -5.04 -11.95 -3.94
C GLY A 32 -4.86 -11.84 -5.43
N GLU A 33 -5.35 -10.76 -6.05
CA GLU A 33 -5.24 -10.56 -7.49
C GLU A 33 -4.12 -9.60 -7.83
N ILE A 34 -2.91 -9.97 -7.45
CA ILE A 34 -1.73 -9.19 -7.74
C ILE A 34 -0.82 -10.02 -8.61
N ASP A 35 -0.44 -9.46 -9.77
CA ASP A 35 0.44 -10.12 -10.72
C ASP A 35 1.81 -9.48 -10.67
N GLY A 36 2.84 -10.31 -10.65
CA GLY A 36 4.21 -9.84 -10.68
C GLY A 36 4.90 -9.92 -9.34
N PRO A 37 6.22 -9.79 -9.33
CA PRO A 37 6.98 -9.85 -8.08
C PRO A 37 6.78 -8.59 -7.26
N THR A 38 6.65 -8.75 -5.95
CA THR A 38 6.36 -7.63 -5.05
C THR A 38 7.49 -7.33 -4.08
N GLY A 39 8.63 -8.01 -4.18
CA GLY A 39 9.70 -7.83 -3.22
C GLY A 39 11.07 -7.60 -3.82
N ALA A 40 11.17 -7.12 -5.06
CA ALA A 40 12.46 -6.88 -5.70
C ALA A 40 12.53 -5.48 -6.24
N LEU A 41 13.68 -4.83 -6.03
CA LEU A 41 13.90 -3.48 -6.53
C LEU A 41 13.80 -3.47 -8.05
N GLY A 42 13.05 -2.50 -8.59
CA GLY A 42 12.84 -2.37 -10.02
C GLY A 42 11.73 -3.23 -10.59
N ALA A 43 11.20 -4.15 -9.79
CA ALA A 43 10.12 -5.02 -10.25
C ALA A 43 8.80 -4.25 -10.31
N GLU A 44 7.91 -4.73 -11.16
CA GLU A 44 6.57 -4.15 -11.27
C GLU A 44 5.53 -5.20 -10.95
N PHE A 45 4.49 -4.79 -10.22
CA PHE A 45 3.37 -5.67 -9.96
C PHE A 45 2.08 -4.90 -10.20
N THR A 46 1.03 -5.62 -10.59
CA THR A 46 -0.26 -5.02 -10.93
C THR A 46 -1.32 -5.51 -9.95
N TYR A 47 -2.00 -4.58 -9.33
CA TYR A 47 -3.13 -4.82 -8.47
C TYR A 47 -4.41 -4.67 -9.29
N ARG A 48 -5.35 -5.56 -9.06
CA ARG A 48 -6.65 -5.49 -9.74
C ARG A 48 -7.76 -5.79 -8.75
N TYR A 49 -8.81 -5.00 -8.80
CA TYR A 49 -10.02 -5.25 -8.06
C TYR A 49 -11.19 -5.16 -9.04
N GLN A 50 -11.70 -6.32 -9.43
CA GLN A 50 -12.76 -6.43 -10.43
C GLN A 50 -12.35 -5.63 -11.69
N ASP A 51 -13.30 -4.97 -12.33
CA ASP A 51 -12.99 -4.12 -13.49
C ASP A 51 -13.01 -2.64 -13.15
N ILE A 52 -12.99 -2.32 -11.87
CA ILE A 52 -13.17 -0.93 -11.44
C ILE A 52 -11.88 -0.29 -10.94
N HIS A 53 -10.88 -1.10 -10.57
CA HIS A 53 -9.62 -0.55 -10.08
C HIS A 53 -8.47 -1.43 -10.55
N ARG A 54 -7.52 -0.83 -11.23
CA ARG A 54 -6.29 -1.51 -11.64
C ARG A 54 -5.15 -0.52 -11.49
N SER A 55 -4.04 -0.97 -10.91
CA SER A 55 -2.86 -0.12 -10.84
C SER A 55 -1.60 -0.97 -10.91
N THR A 56 -0.59 -0.43 -11.57
CA THR A 56 0.72 -1.05 -11.66
C THR A 56 1.70 -0.21 -10.87
N GLN A 57 2.45 -0.83 -9.99
CA GLN A 57 3.43 -0.17 -9.15
C GLN A 57 4.81 -0.71 -9.47
N GLN A 58 5.77 0.20 -9.62
CA GLN A 58 7.17 -0.18 -9.75
C GLN A 58 7.86 0.07 -8.42
N ILE A 59 8.60 -0.91 -7.94
CA ILE A 59 9.32 -0.79 -6.68
C ILE A 59 10.56 0.06 -6.92
N THR A 60 10.56 1.26 -6.37
CA THR A 60 11.61 2.24 -6.62
C THR A 60 12.63 2.32 -5.49
N GLU A 61 12.27 1.79 -4.30
CA GLU A 61 13.18 1.85 -3.18
C GLU A 61 12.93 0.67 -2.26
N LEU A 62 13.99 -0.03 -1.86
CA LEU A 62 13.92 -1.11 -0.89
C LEU A 62 15.12 -1.00 0.05
N VAL A 63 14.87 -0.53 1.26
CA VAL A 63 15.89 -0.47 2.29
C VAL A 63 15.44 -1.41 3.40
N PRO A 64 16.07 -2.56 3.55
CA PRO A 64 15.59 -3.59 4.49
C PRO A 64 15.38 -3.04 5.89
N GLY A 65 14.18 -3.29 6.42
CA GLY A 65 13.81 -2.85 7.75
C GLY A 65 13.59 -1.37 7.91
N ARG A 66 13.63 -0.59 6.81
CA ARG A 66 13.55 0.86 6.91
C ARG A 66 12.57 1.50 5.97
N ARG A 67 12.57 1.12 4.68
CA ARG A 67 11.77 1.87 3.73
C ARG A 67 11.44 1.04 2.50
N ILE A 68 10.23 1.21 2.03
CA ILE A 68 9.76 0.65 0.76
C ILE A 68 9.07 1.80 0.04
N ALA A 69 9.35 1.96 -1.25
CA ALA A 69 8.66 2.97 -2.06
C ALA A 69 8.26 2.36 -3.38
N TRP A 70 7.06 2.71 -3.83
CA TRP A 70 6.54 2.30 -5.13
C TRP A 70 6.15 3.54 -5.91
N ARG A 71 6.36 3.51 -7.23
CA ARG A 71 5.80 4.52 -8.13
C ARG A 71 4.64 3.89 -8.88
N VAL A 72 3.48 4.52 -8.88
CA VAL A 72 2.34 4.05 -9.66
C VAL A 72 2.60 4.47 -11.10
N THR A 73 2.95 3.50 -11.94
CA THR A 73 3.29 3.78 -13.33
C THR A 73 2.08 3.75 -14.25
N ASP A 74 0.98 3.11 -13.80
CA ASP A 74 -0.26 3.05 -14.56
C ASP A 74 -1.38 2.81 -13.58
N GLY A 75 -2.48 3.56 -13.72
CA GLY A 75 -3.62 3.42 -12.82
C GLY A 75 -4.92 3.63 -13.55
N TYR A 76 -5.93 2.88 -13.16
CA TYR A 76 -7.27 3.00 -13.72
C TYR A 76 -8.28 2.89 -12.59
N LEU A 77 -9.12 3.91 -12.45
CA LEU A 77 -10.19 3.96 -11.45
C LEU A 77 -11.48 4.30 -12.17
N ASP A 78 -12.37 3.32 -12.25
CA ASP A 78 -13.60 3.48 -13.02
C ASP A 78 -14.59 4.43 -12.36
N PHE A 79 -14.49 4.61 -11.06
CA PHE A 79 -15.48 5.32 -10.27
C PHE A 79 -15.22 6.80 -10.11
N VAL A 80 -14.21 7.36 -10.78
CA VAL A 80 -13.90 8.79 -10.71
C VAL A 80 -13.75 9.35 -12.12
N GLU A 81 -13.86 10.67 -12.23
CA GLU A 81 -13.77 11.34 -13.50
C GLU A 81 -12.40 11.21 -14.13
N ASP A 82 -11.36 11.44 -13.36
CA ASP A 82 -10.00 11.28 -13.85
C ASP A 82 -9.57 9.85 -13.55
N LYS A 83 -9.83 8.96 -14.48
CA LYS A 83 -9.58 7.54 -14.26
C LYS A 83 -8.11 7.20 -14.11
N ALA A 84 -7.22 8.09 -14.50
CA ALA A 84 -5.78 7.89 -14.39
C ALA A 84 -5.15 8.70 -13.26
N GLU A 85 -5.95 9.12 -12.29
CA GLU A 85 -5.43 10.06 -11.28
C GLU A 85 -4.33 9.48 -10.41
N TRP A 86 -4.25 8.16 -10.27
CA TRP A 86 -3.18 7.52 -9.51
C TRP A 86 -1.86 7.48 -10.27
N THR A 87 -1.90 7.58 -11.60
CA THR A 87 -0.70 7.46 -12.41
C THR A 87 0.29 8.58 -12.06
N GLY A 88 1.53 8.20 -11.78
CA GLY A 88 2.57 9.16 -11.41
C GLY A 88 2.65 9.47 -9.93
N THR A 89 1.77 8.88 -9.11
CA THR A 89 1.86 9.08 -7.67
C THR A 89 2.82 8.07 -7.06
N ASP A 90 3.23 8.33 -5.82
CA ASP A 90 4.16 7.46 -5.10
C ASP A 90 3.49 6.93 -3.84
N ILE A 91 3.81 5.68 -3.51
CA ILE A 91 3.36 5.05 -2.27
C ILE A 91 4.60 4.69 -1.48
N THR A 92 4.67 5.13 -0.22
CA THR A 92 5.86 4.89 0.60
C THR A 92 5.48 4.27 1.92
N PHE A 93 6.37 3.41 2.42
CA PHE A 93 6.26 2.82 3.75
C PHE A 93 7.57 3.12 4.47
N ASP A 94 7.49 3.87 5.55
CA ASP A 94 8.66 4.17 6.38
C ASP A 94 8.55 3.37 7.66
N ILE A 95 9.62 2.67 8.01
CA ILE A 95 9.65 1.79 9.17
C ILE A 95 10.71 2.30 10.12
N ALA A 96 10.36 2.44 11.39
CA ALA A 96 11.29 2.92 12.39
C ALA A 96 11.20 2.02 13.63
N PRO A 97 12.33 1.72 14.28
CA PRO A 97 12.27 0.99 15.54
C PRO A 97 11.70 1.87 16.63
N VAL A 98 10.89 1.27 17.50
CA VAL A 98 10.38 1.94 18.70
C VAL A 98 10.66 1.01 19.87
N ALA A 99 10.35 1.47 21.09
CA ALA A 99 10.79 0.78 22.32
C ALA A 99 10.43 -0.71 22.32
N ASP A 100 9.22 -1.06 21.88
CA ASP A 100 8.75 -2.42 21.95
C ASP A 100 8.39 -3.00 20.59
N GLY A 101 8.98 -2.48 19.51
CA GLY A 101 8.65 -3.01 18.21
C GLY A 101 9.03 -2.07 17.08
N ALA A 102 8.05 -1.76 16.24
CA ALA A 102 8.28 -0.92 15.06
C ALA A 102 7.09 -0.01 14.82
N GLU A 103 7.37 1.14 14.23
CA GLU A 103 6.34 2.03 13.72
C GLU A 103 6.36 1.97 12.21
N VAL A 104 5.19 1.84 11.60
CA VAL A 104 5.04 1.84 10.14
C VAL A 104 4.25 3.07 9.76
N ARG A 105 4.80 3.87 8.84
CA ARG A 105 4.11 5.04 8.31
C ARG A 105 3.92 4.85 6.82
N PHE A 106 2.67 4.82 6.40
CA PHE A 106 2.27 4.70 5.00
C PHE A 106 1.87 6.08 4.49
N THR A 107 2.34 6.43 3.30
CA THR A 107 1.94 7.69 2.65
C THR A 107 1.67 7.42 1.19
N HIS A 108 0.52 7.89 0.69
CA HIS A 108 0.25 7.88 -0.75
C HIS A 108 0.46 9.31 -1.23
N VAL A 109 1.66 9.59 -1.71
CA VAL A 109 2.04 10.93 -2.15
C VAL A 109 1.27 11.27 -3.42
N GLY A 110 0.49 12.35 -3.38
CA GLY A 110 -0.37 12.73 -4.49
C GLY A 110 -1.84 12.44 -4.24
N LEU A 111 -2.16 11.63 -3.25
CA LEU A 111 -3.56 11.39 -2.89
C LEU A 111 -3.93 12.37 -1.80
N VAL A 112 -4.58 13.45 -2.19
CA VAL A 112 -4.92 14.56 -1.31
C VAL A 112 -6.42 14.79 -1.34
N PRO A 113 -6.98 15.52 -0.35
CA PRO A 113 -8.44 15.72 -0.27
C PRO A 113 -9.07 16.31 -1.53
N GLU A 114 -8.31 17.06 -2.32
CA GLU A 114 -8.82 17.65 -3.55
C GLU A 114 -8.98 16.65 -4.69
N GLN A 115 -8.39 15.47 -4.57
CA GLN A 115 -8.49 14.47 -5.63
C GLN A 115 -9.84 13.76 -5.58
N PRO A 116 -10.49 13.51 -6.74
CA PRO A 116 -11.81 12.86 -6.75
C PRO A 116 -11.83 11.50 -6.06
N CYS A 117 -10.74 10.76 -6.11
CA CYS A 117 -10.69 9.43 -5.50
C CYS A 117 -10.58 9.48 -3.98
N PHE A 118 -10.19 10.62 -3.40
CA PHE A 118 -9.82 10.65 -1.98
C PHE A 118 -10.90 10.07 -1.07
N ASP A 119 -12.16 10.43 -1.32
CA ASP A 119 -13.26 9.99 -0.45
C ASP A 119 -13.50 8.49 -0.52
N GLN A 120 -13.11 7.84 -1.61
CA GLN A 120 -13.29 6.41 -1.77
C GLN A 120 -12.03 5.64 -1.52
N CYS A 121 -10.88 6.21 -1.85
CA CYS A 121 -9.61 5.53 -1.69
C CYS A 121 -9.09 5.61 -0.27
N SER A 122 -9.38 6.69 0.46
CA SER A 122 -8.85 6.81 1.81
C SER A 122 -9.46 5.79 2.78
N PRO A 123 -10.78 5.51 2.77
CA PRO A 123 -11.28 4.43 3.63
C PRO A 123 -10.70 3.07 3.26
N ALA A 124 -10.48 2.82 1.96
CA ALA A 124 -9.89 1.56 1.54
C ALA A 124 -8.46 1.42 2.06
N TRP A 125 -7.66 2.47 1.94
CA TRP A 125 -6.30 2.44 2.47
C TRP A 125 -6.30 2.30 3.99
N ASN A 126 -7.23 2.97 4.68
CA ASN A 126 -7.33 2.83 6.13
C ASN A 126 -7.59 1.38 6.52
N PHE A 127 -8.41 0.67 5.77
CA PHE A 127 -8.64 -0.73 6.04
C PHE A 127 -7.41 -1.58 5.71
N TYR A 128 -6.85 -1.42 4.50
CA TYR A 128 -5.75 -2.28 4.07
C TYR A 128 -4.48 -2.04 4.87
N ILE A 129 -4.24 -0.81 5.28
CA ILE A 129 -3.03 -0.49 6.05
C ILE A 129 -3.29 -0.60 7.55
N GLY A 130 -4.36 0.04 8.03
CA GLY A 130 -4.61 0.14 9.47
C GLY A 130 -5.17 -1.13 10.07
N THR A 131 -5.76 -2.01 9.27
CA THR A 131 -6.35 -3.25 9.77
C THR A 131 -5.65 -4.45 9.15
N SER A 132 -5.67 -4.58 7.83
CA SER A 132 -5.18 -5.78 7.17
C SER A 132 -3.66 -5.93 7.32
N LEU A 133 -2.89 -4.91 6.94
CA LEU A 133 -1.44 -4.98 7.06
C LEU A 133 -1.01 -5.08 8.50
N ARG A 134 -1.61 -4.26 9.36
CA ARG A 134 -1.27 -4.30 10.78
C ARG A 134 -1.47 -5.70 11.37
N ASN A 135 -2.59 -6.34 11.03
CA ASN A 135 -2.85 -7.70 11.51
C ASN A 135 -1.89 -8.70 10.90
N ARG A 136 -1.53 -8.52 9.63
CA ARG A 136 -0.56 -9.41 8.98
C ARG A 136 0.78 -9.36 9.70
N ILE A 137 1.20 -8.17 10.10
CA ILE A 137 2.47 -8.02 10.83
C ILE A 137 2.35 -8.63 12.22
N SER A 138 1.27 -8.32 12.92
CA SER A 138 1.13 -8.69 14.33
C SER A 138 0.82 -10.17 14.54
N THR A 139 0.01 -10.77 13.67
CA THR A 139 -0.48 -12.13 13.85
C THR A 139 -0.08 -13.09 12.75
N GLY A 140 0.49 -12.58 11.65
CA GLY A 140 0.83 -13.39 10.50
C GLY A 140 -0.31 -13.54 9.51
N ARG A 141 -1.46 -12.93 9.77
CA ARG A 141 -2.64 -13.07 8.91
C ARG A 141 -3.29 -11.73 8.66
N GLY A 142 -3.31 -11.31 7.39
CA GLY A 142 -4.00 -10.10 6.96
C GLY A 142 -5.42 -10.40 6.49
N GLU A 143 -6.05 -9.39 5.91
CA GLU A 143 -7.41 -9.50 5.38
C GLU A 143 -7.46 -8.88 3.98
N PRO A 144 -6.75 -9.48 3.01
CA PRO A 144 -6.76 -8.94 1.65
C PRO A 144 -8.13 -9.12 1.03
N ASN A 145 -8.46 -8.28 0.05
CA ASN A 145 -9.69 -8.52 -0.68
C ASN A 145 -9.55 -9.86 -1.40
N GLU A 146 -10.64 -10.60 -1.46
CA GLU A 146 -10.59 -11.94 -2.00
C GLU A 146 -10.49 -11.89 -3.51
N LYS A 147 -9.76 -12.87 -4.04
CA LYS A 147 -9.70 -13.06 -5.46
C LYS A 147 -11.09 -13.36 -5.97
N GLU A 148 -11.47 -12.75 -7.06
CA GLU A 148 -12.78 -12.97 -7.65
C GLU A 148 -12.91 -14.41 -8.10
N THR A 149 -13.92 -15.08 -7.64
CA THR A 149 -14.22 -16.44 -8.09
C THR A 149 -15.67 -16.47 -8.52
N ASP A 150 -15.96 -17.26 -9.49
CA ASP A 150 -17.33 -17.38 -9.98
C ASP A 150 -17.93 -18.67 -9.67
#